data_2ec76e12b3a79131f1b2a2d7c40f67da
#
_entry.id   2ec76e12b3a79131f1b2a2d7c40f67da
#
_cell.length_a   1.000
_cell.length_b   1.000
_cell.length_c   1.000
_cell.angle_alpha   90.00
_cell.angle_beta   90.00
_cell.angle_gamma   90.00
#
_symmetry.space_group_name_H-M   'P 1'
#
loop_
_entity.id
_entity.type
_entity.pdbx_description
1 polymer ?
#
loop_
_entity_poly.entity_id
_entity_poly.type
_entity_poly.pdbx_seq_one_letter_code
_entity_poly.pdbx_strand_id
1 'polypeptide(L)'
;MLLCTSVQAQTITHVTLTCYQPIKEQCDEDHLTTADGSKIDLDKLRKKEIKWCAISRDLFWLFPKNKPKRVLIEGYGIYEVRDTMHSKWSHKIDLLIHPEDKTRIKLTNVKVTILP
;
A
#
# COMPACT_ATOMS: atom_id res chain seq x y z
N MET A 1 -5.14 -36.71 -12.51
CA MET A 1 -4.26 -35.55 -12.65
C MET A 1 -4.77 -34.42 -11.79
N LEU A 2 -3.94 -33.97 -10.93
CA LEU A 2 -4.30 -32.83 -10.05
C LEU A 2 -4.04 -31.53 -10.77
N LEU A 3 -5.11 -30.82 -11.02
CA LEU A 3 -4.99 -29.45 -11.46
C LEU A 3 -4.77 -28.59 -10.23
N CYS A 4 -3.53 -28.25 -9.96
CA CYS A 4 -3.25 -27.24 -8.96
C CYS A 4 -3.65 -25.88 -9.51
N THR A 5 -4.78 -25.38 -9.08
CA THR A 5 -5.08 -23.97 -9.26
C THR A 5 -4.39 -23.21 -8.13
N SER A 6 -3.08 -23.09 -8.21
CA SER A 6 -2.39 -22.19 -7.30
C SER A 6 -2.58 -20.77 -7.79
N VAL A 7 -3.06 -19.90 -6.89
CA VAL A 7 -3.07 -18.46 -7.15
C VAL A 7 -1.61 -18.03 -7.14
N GLN A 8 -1.08 -17.69 -8.30
CA GLN A 8 0.30 -17.26 -8.42
C GLN A 8 0.43 -15.78 -8.06
N ALA A 9 1.57 -15.44 -7.45
CA ALA A 9 1.93 -14.05 -7.22
C ALA A 9 2.11 -13.36 -8.57
N GLN A 10 1.55 -12.16 -8.70
CA GLN A 10 1.63 -11.36 -9.90
C GLN A 10 2.65 -10.24 -9.71
N THR A 11 3.62 -10.16 -10.60
CA THR A 11 4.65 -9.12 -10.57
C THR A 11 4.28 -7.99 -11.53
N ILE A 12 4.39 -6.77 -11.03
CA ILE A 12 4.14 -5.56 -11.81
C ILE A 12 5.40 -4.70 -11.73
N THR A 13 5.83 -4.21 -12.89
CA THR A 13 6.93 -3.25 -12.99
C THR A 13 6.37 -1.86 -13.26
N HIS A 14 7.23 -0.84 -13.22
CA HIS A 14 6.85 0.55 -13.54
C HIS A 14 5.85 1.16 -12.56
N VAL A 15 5.94 0.76 -11.28
CA VAL A 15 5.12 1.37 -10.22
C VAL A 15 5.88 2.58 -9.66
N THR A 16 5.16 3.69 -9.48
CA THR A 16 5.70 4.86 -8.79
C THR A 16 5.47 4.69 -7.29
N LEU A 17 6.52 4.80 -6.52
CA LEU A 17 6.47 4.67 -5.07
C LEU A 17 6.69 6.01 -4.40
N THR A 18 5.77 6.38 -3.54
CA THR A 18 5.83 7.60 -2.73
C THR A 18 5.51 7.25 -1.29
N CYS A 19 5.50 8.24 -0.41
CA CYS A 19 5.05 8.05 0.96
C CYS A 19 4.15 9.20 1.37
N TYR A 20 3.28 8.96 2.36
CA TYR A 20 2.40 9.98 2.89
C TYR A 20 2.30 9.85 4.40
N GLN A 21 1.94 10.96 5.04
CA GLN A 21 1.76 11.03 6.48
C GLN A 21 0.27 11.12 6.80
N PRO A 22 -0.19 10.49 7.89
CA PRO A 22 -1.60 10.55 8.27
C PRO A 22 -1.89 11.86 9.00
N ILE A 23 -1.81 12.96 8.25
CA ILE A 23 -2.05 14.30 8.74
C ILE A 23 -3.16 14.97 7.91
N LYS A 24 -3.85 15.92 8.50
CA LYS A 24 -4.98 16.59 7.88
C LYS A 24 -4.63 17.24 6.54
N GLU A 25 -3.43 17.80 6.42
CA GLU A 25 -2.97 18.49 5.21
C GLU A 25 -2.76 17.56 4.02
N GLN A 26 -2.51 16.27 4.27
CA GLN A 26 -2.29 15.27 3.23
C GLN A 26 -3.51 14.36 3.02
N CYS A 27 -4.39 14.33 3.99
CA CYS A 27 -5.61 13.52 4.00
C CYS A 27 -6.81 14.45 4.23
N ASP A 28 -7.93 13.89 4.65
CA ASP A 28 -9.11 14.69 5.03
C ASP A 28 -9.20 14.81 6.56
N GLU A 29 -10.38 15.23 7.05
CA GLU A 29 -10.62 15.39 8.48
C GLU A 29 -10.36 14.11 9.27
N ASP A 30 -10.65 12.95 8.68
CA ASP A 30 -10.45 11.66 9.32
C ASP A 30 -9.14 11.03 8.86
N HIS A 31 -8.04 11.74 9.11
CA HIS A 31 -6.71 11.35 8.64
C HIS A 31 -6.13 10.13 9.35
N LEU A 32 -6.76 9.66 10.44
CA LEU A 32 -6.31 8.47 11.17
C LEU A 32 -7.15 7.22 10.84
N THR A 33 -8.00 7.32 9.82
CA THR A 33 -8.78 6.17 9.33
C THR A 33 -8.54 6.00 7.85
N THR A 34 -8.20 4.77 7.44
CA THR A 34 -7.99 4.44 6.04
C THR A 34 -9.30 4.18 5.31
N ALA A 35 -9.26 4.05 3.99
CA ALA A 35 -10.45 3.83 3.18
C ALA A 35 -11.19 2.55 3.55
N ASP A 36 -10.50 1.53 4.04
CA ASP A 36 -11.12 0.28 4.46
C ASP A 36 -11.66 0.33 5.91
N GLY A 37 -11.61 1.50 6.56
CA GLY A 37 -12.08 1.68 7.93
C GLY A 37 -11.05 1.34 9.00
N SER A 38 -9.83 0.99 8.64
CA SER A 38 -8.77 0.68 9.61
C SER A 38 -8.34 1.92 10.35
N LYS A 39 -8.17 1.80 11.67
CA LYS A 39 -7.66 2.88 12.50
C LYS A 39 -6.14 2.80 12.56
N ILE A 40 -5.48 3.93 12.35
CA ILE A 40 -4.02 4.02 12.37
C ILE A 40 -3.56 4.21 13.81
N ASP A 41 -2.80 3.25 14.32
CA ASP A 41 -2.14 3.33 15.62
C ASP A 41 -0.77 3.98 15.40
N LEU A 42 -0.62 5.24 15.84
CA LEU A 42 0.59 6.01 15.59
C LEU A 42 1.82 5.40 16.27
N ASP A 43 1.65 4.79 17.44
CA ASP A 43 2.75 4.12 18.12
C ASP A 43 3.28 2.93 17.33
N LYS A 44 2.37 2.10 16.86
CA LYS A 44 2.73 0.94 16.04
C LYS A 44 3.33 1.38 14.71
N LEU A 45 2.83 2.46 14.15
CA LEU A 45 3.38 3.01 12.92
C LEU A 45 4.81 3.51 13.13
N ARG A 46 5.07 4.20 14.24
CA ARG A 46 6.40 4.68 14.59
C ARG A 46 7.39 3.53 14.73
N LYS A 47 6.96 2.45 15.37
CA LYS A 47 7.79 1.26 15.60
C LYS A 47 7.89 0.36 14.38
N LYS A 48 7.18 0.68 13.31
CA LYS A 48 7.09 -0.14 12.09
C LYS A 48 6.49 -1.52 12.35
N GLU A 49 5.66 -1.63 13.36
CA GLU A 49 4.87 -2.83 13.63
C GLU A 49 3.69 -2.95 12.67
N ILE A 50 3.20 -1.82 12.15
CA ILE A 50 2.27 -1.81 11.04
C ILE A 50 2.96 -1.22 9.82
N LYS A 51 2.77 -1.89 8.69
CA LYS A 51 3.31 -1.46 7.40
C LYS A 51 2.15 -1.45 6.43
N TRP A 52 1.53 -0.29 6.28
CA TRP A 52 0.35 -0.10 5.46
C TRP A 52 0.66 0.83 4.30
N CYS A 53 -0.10 0.69 3.23
CA CYS A 53 0.04 1.55 2.05
C CYS A 53 -1.32 1.85 1.44
N ALA A 54 -1.36 2.93 0.68
CA ALA A 54 -2.44 3.24 -0.23
C ALA A 54 -2.03 2.80 -1.63
N ILE A 55 -3.01 2.43 -2.44
CA ILE A 55 -2.74 1.94 -3.79
C ILE A 55 -3.67 2.64 -4.77
N SER A 56 -3.19 2.89 -5.99
CA SER A 56 -4.03 3.41 -7.05
C SER A 56 -5.10 2.39 -7.43
N ARG A 57 -6.27 2.87 -7.82
CA ARG A 57 -7.44 2.01 -8.03
C ARG A 57 -7.26 0.99 -9.15
N ASP A 58 -6.47 1.32 -10.16
CA ASP A 58 -6.16 0.39 -11.24
C ASP A 58 -5.43 -0.86 -10.75
N LEU A 59 -4.56 -0.73 -9.74
CA LEU A 59 -3.86 -1.85 -9.15
C LEU A 59 -4.71 -2.59 -8.11
N PHE A 60 -5.63 -1.88 -7.46
CA PHE A 60 -6.48 -2.47 -6.40
C PHE A 60 -7.25 -3.69 -6.91
N TRP A 61 -7.74 -3.64 -8.15
CA TRP A 61 -8.55 -4.71 -8.71
C TRP A 61 -7.77 -5.98 -9.04
N LEU A 62 -6.43 -5.92 -8.98
CA LEU A 62 -5.58 -7.08 -9.24
C LEU A 62 -5.42 -7.97 -8.02
N PHE A 63 -5.82 -7.50 -6.84
CA PHE A 63 -5.67 -8.25 -5.59
C PHE A 63 -6.79 -9.26 -5.43
N PRO A 64 -6.52 -10.38 -4.72
CA PRO A 64 -7.56 -11.38 -4.45
C PRO A 64 -8.67 -10.78 -3.61
N LYS A 65 -9.90 -11.18 -3.89
CA LYS A 65 -11.07 -10.77 -3.13
C LYS A 65 -11.19 -11.62 -1.87
N ASN A 66 -11.79 -11.05 -0.82
CA ASN A 66 -12.08 -11.75 0.43
C ASN A 66 -10.83 -12.24 1.19
N LYS A 67 -9.70 -11.61 0.94
CA LYS A 67 -8.45 -11.87 1.64
C LYS A 67 -7.77 -10.55 1.95
N PRO A 68 -6.91 -10.50 2.97
CA PRO A 68 -6.06 -9.33 3.17
C PRO A 68 -5.21 -9.07 1.93
N LYS A 69 -5.17 -7.81 1.51
CA LYS A 69 -4.40 -7.40 0.34
C LYS A 69 -2.99 -7.05 0.77
N ARG A 70 -2.01 -7.79 0.26
CA ARG A 70 -0.60 -7.58 0.60
C ARG A 70 0.22 -7.48 -0.66
N VAL A 71 1.23 -6.62 -0.60
CA VAL A 71 2.14 -6.39 -1.72
C VAL A 71 3.57 -6.44 -1.23
N LEU A 72 4.43 -7.13 -1.97
CA LEU A 72 5.87 -7.14 -1.73
C LEU A 72 6.48 -6.05 -2.60
N ILE A 73 7.10 -5.07 -1.97
CA ILE A 73 7.72 -3.94 -2.66
C ILE A 73 9.22 -4.12 -2.62
N GLU A 74 9.84 -4.21 -3.78
CA GLU A 74 11.28 -4.42 -3.89
C GLU A 74 12.04 -3.32 -3.14
N GLY A 75 12.91 -3.73 -2.22
CA GLY A 75 13.69 -2.82 -1.39
C GLY A 75 12.98 -2.36 -0.11
N TYR A 76 11.70 -2.65 0.06
CA TYR A 76 10.92 -2.18 1.22
C TYR A 76 10.22 -3.29 1.99
N GLY A 77 9.95 -4.44 1.36
CA GLY A 77 9.30 -5.56 2.02
C GLY A 77 7.79 -5.60 1.81
N ILE A 78 7.09 -6.31 2.68
CA ILE A 78 5.66 -6.57 2.54
C ILE A 78 4.86 -5.48 3.25
N TYR A 79 3.90 -4.90 2.53
CA TYR A 79 2.96 -3.91 3.04
C TYR A 79 1.54 -4.41 2.85
N GLU A 80 0.68 -4.09 3.81
CA GLU A 80 -0.75 -4.34 3.68
C GLU A 80 -1.43 -3.16 3.02
N VAL A 81 -2.27 -3.44 2.04
CA VAL A 81 -3.05 -2.40 1.36
C VAL A 81 -4.29 -2.11 2.21
N ARG A 82 -4.34 -0.93 2.80
CA ARG A 82 -5.43 -0.50 3.67
C ARG A 82 -6.15 0.74 3.15
N ASP A 83 -5.64 1.34 2.09
CA ASP A 83 -6.19 2.59 1.57
C ASP A 83 -6.13 2.60 0.05
N THR A 84 -6.93 3.46 -0.55
CA THR A 84 -6.94 3.68 -2.00
C THR A 84 -6.73 5.15 -2.29
N MET A 85 -6.21 5.43 -3.48
CA MET A 85 -5.95 6.79 -3.94
C MET A 85 -7.10 7.32 -4.78
N HIS A 86 -7.09 8.63 -4.99
CA HIS A 86 -7.98 9.27 -5.95
C HIS A 86 -7.81 8.64 -7.34
N SER A 87 -8.90 8.58 -8.09
CA SER A 87 -8.91 7.92 -9.41
C SER A 87 -7.98 8.54 -10.45
N LYS A 88 -7.48 9.76 -10.21
CA LYS A 88 -6.51 10.39 -11.12
C LYS A 88 -5.15 9.69 -11.13
N TRP A 89 -4.83 8.91 -10.09
CA TRP A 89 -3.55 8.23 -9.98
C TRP A 89 -3.62 6.83 -10.59
N SER A 90 -2.54 6.42 -11.24
CA SER A 90 -2.39 5.08 -11.79
C SER A 90 -0.99 4.56 -11.53
N HIS A 91 -0.85 3.24 -11.44
CA HIS A 91 0.44 2.55 -11.21
C HIS A 91 1.23 3.17 -10.07
N LYS A 92 0.55 3.45 -8.94
CA LYS A 92 1.17 4.16 -7.83
C LYS A 92 0.85 3.47 -6.50
N ILE A 93 1.86 3.43 -5.64
CA ILE A 93 1.75 2.98 -4.26
C ILE A 93 2.33 4.06 -3.37
N ASP A 94 1.63 4.34 -2.27
CA ASP A 94 1.96 5.39 -1.34
C ASP A 94 2.11 4.78 0.05
N LEU A 95 3.33 4.77 0.59
CA LEU A 95 3.61 4.15 1.88
C LEU A 95 3.21 5.07 3.02
N LEU A 96 2.47 4.52 3.98
CA LEU A 96 2.10 5.25 5.18
C LEU A 96 3.30 5.35 6.12
N ILE A 97 3.68 6.56 6.49
CA ILE A 97 4.78 6.81 7.42
C ILE A 97 4.29 7.67 8.57
N HIS A 98 5.01 7.59 9.72
CA HIS A 98 4.65 8.38 10.90
C HIS A 98 4.78 9.88 10.61
N PRO A 99 3.91 10.74 11.21
CA PRO A 99 3.99 12.18 10.99
C PRO A 99 5.34 12.82 11.30
N GLU A 100 6.10 12.22 12.21
CA GLU A 100 7.43 12.72 12.56
C GLU A 100 8.55 12.12 11.68
N ASP A 101 8.22 11.15 10.85
CA ASP A 101 9.18 10.55 9.93
C ASP A 101 9.44 11.53 8.79
N LYS A 102 10.71 11.89 8.60
CA LYS A 102 11.11 12.85 7.57
C LYS A 102 11.56 12.20 6.27
N THR A 103 11.36 10.90 6.16
CA THR A 103 11.69 10.16 4.94
C THR A 103 10.92 10.74 3.76
N ARG A 104 11.60 10.88 2.64
CA ARG A 104 11.01 11.26 1.36
C ARG A 104 11.25 10.15 0.37
N ILE A 105 10.17 9.64 -0.20
CA ILE A 105 10.24 8.58 -1.20
C ILE A 105 9.56 9.10 -2.47
N LYS A 106 10.29 9.05 -3.56
CA LYS A 106 9.75 9.32 -4.89
C LYS A 106 10.57 8.52 -5.90
N LEU A 107 10.14 7.30 -6.15
CA LEU A 107 10.83 6.38 -7.04
C LEU A 107 9.90 5.99 -8.18
N THR A 108 10.46 5.84 -9.36
CA THR A 108 9.74 5.33 -10.52
C THR A 108 10.26 3.95 -10.88
N ASN A 109 9.49 3.22 -11.66
CA ASN A 109 9.88 1.88 -12.14
C ASN A 109 10.21 0.91 -11.02
N VAL A 110 9.46 0.96 -9.94
CA VAL A 110 9.62 0.04 -8.82
C VAL A 110 8.89 -1.26 -9.15
N LYS A 111 9.53 -2.36 -8.83
CA LYS A 111 8.95 -3.70 -9.00
C LYS A 111 8.18 -4.08 -7.76
N VAL A 112 6.94 -4.51 -7.93
CA VAL A 112 6.10 -4.97 -6.83
C VAL A 112 5.48 -6.31 -7.19
N THR A 113 5.20 -7.12 -6.17
CA THR A 113 4.56 -8.42 -6.35
C THR A 113 3.28 -8.44 -5.51
N ILE A 114 2.17 -8.66 -6.17
CA ILE A 114 0.88 -8.83 -5.51
C ILE A 114 0.83 -10.24 -4.95
N LEU A 115 0.66 -10.36 -3.64
CA LEU A 115 0.66 -11.65 -2.97
C LEU A 115 -0.72 -12.29 -3.05
N PRO A 116 -0.76 -13.63 -3.22
CA PRO A 116 -2.03 -14.36 -3.30
C PRO A 116 -2.79 -14.41 -1.98
#